data_80d9ead48178ac2aae2dc9fd1955e4b5
#
_entry.id   80d9ead48178ac2aae2dc9fd1955e4b5
#
_cell.length_a   1.000
_cell.length_b   1.000
_cell.length_c   1.000
_cell.angle_alpha   90.00
_cell.angle_beta   90.00
_cell.angle_gamma   90.00
#
_symmetry.space_group_name_H-M   'P 1'
#
loop_
_entity.id
_entity.type
_entity.pdbx_description
1 polymer ?
#
loop_
_entity_poly.entity_id
_entity_poly.type
_entity_poly.pdbx_seq_one_letter_code
_entity_poly.pdbx_strand_id
1 'polypeptide(L)'
;MIAGTHIAFASALYLGGAALFEYDTDFLGWALAAGASLLPDVDLPTSKLGRVLFWLSTRLEKHFGHRTITHSFLALWVLAVLISPLLWLNPVYFGCILGGYWSHLWIDMLNLRGADLFWPSPVRVVMPGNRHYRMAVGSKAEMVLMTALLAACLGLYPVSGLGFRTGLQHLLGNFELAREAFIQEAGTRWFTLELEAIDNLTLEHMTCQCPVLGVWQKGLIVLHQGQPRAVGKSQVHHNLYPTRAKLIEGEPLRVVSHKVEMQGRSLGWLLKRLDPQHTYYLSGEMQVGSRLAPVADIQLYHPVAFNGKVLRLHYARGQELGPYLNRVAIQGEVYVQFWLKPGDPPVELRITEEKEAGVIPEVLKGYL
;
A
#
# COMPACT_ATOMS: atom_id res chain seq x y z
N MET A 1 20.36 -6.65 -30.76
CA MET A 1 20.59 -5.27 -30.25
C MET A 1 21.88 -5.23 -29.41
N ILE A 2 22.34 -4.05 -28.95
CA ILE A 2 23.47 -3.98 -28.01
C ILE A 2 23.05 -4.49 -26.64
N ALA A 3 24.00 -5.06 -25.86
CA ALA A 3 23.73 -5.63 -24.54
C ALA A 3 23.06 -4.62 -23.58
N GLY A 4 23.36 -3.32 -23.66
CA GLY A 4 22.75 -2.29 -22.85
C GLY A 4 21.26 -2.16 -23.07
N THR A 5 20.78 -2.30 -24.31
CA THR A 5 19.35 -2.24 -24.65
C THR A 5 18.60 -3.45 -24.09
N HIS A 6 19.19 -4.66 -24.13
CA HIS A 6 18.60 -5.86 -23.52
C HIS A 6 18.47 -5.72 -21.99
N ILE A 7 19.53 -5.25 -21.33
CA ILE A 7 19.51 -4.99 -19.88
C ILE A 7 18.46 -3.94 -19.54
N ALA A 8 18.40 -2.83 -20.26
CA ALA A 8 17.43 -1.76 -19.99
C ALA A 8 15.99 -2.24 -20.14
N PHE A 9 15.70 -3.05 -21.17
CA PHE A 9 14.36 -3.60 -21.38
C PHE A 9 14.00 -4.64 -20.31
N ALA A 10 14.91 -5.54 -19.94
CA ALA A 10 14.72 -6.50 -18.84
C ALA A 10 14.49 -5.78 -17.51
N SER A 11 15.24 -4.69 -17.25
CA SER A 11 15.05 -3.86 -16.05
C SER A 11 13.67 -3.19 -16.03
N ALA A 12 13.22 -2.65 -17.16
CA ALA A 12 11.89 -2.05 -17.26
C ALA A 12 10.78 -3.09 -17.05
N LEU A 13 10.94 -4.30 -17.58
CA LEU A 13 9.99 -5.42 -17.35
C LEU A 13 10.02 -5.90 -15.91
N TYR A 14 11.19 -5.98 -15.27
CA TYR A 14 11.32 -6.36 -13.86
C TYR A 14 10.59 -5.37 -12.95
N LEU A 15 10.84 -4.07 -13.12
CA LEU A 15 10.21 -3.01 -12.33
C LEU A 15 8.70 -2.90 -12.64
N GLY A 16 8.32 -3.02 -13.92
CA GLY A 16 6.91 -3.04 -14.33
C GLY A 16 6.16 -4.25 -13.80
N GLY A 17 6.82 -5.41 -13.79
CA GLY A 17 6.29 -6.63 -13.19
C GLY A 17 6.11 -6.50 -11.68
N ALA A 18 7.09 -5.91 -10.97
CA ALA A 18 6.97 -5.64 -9.54
C ALA A 18 5.79 -4.71 -9.23
N ALA A 19 5.63 -3.65 -10.01
CA ALA A 19 4.49 -2.75 -9.87
C ALA A 19 3.14 -3.45 -10.12
N LEU A 20 3.08 -4.37 -11.10
CA LEU A 20 1.83 -5.03 -11.51
C LEU A 20 1.45 -6.21 -10.61
N PHE A 21 2.44 -7.01 -10.20
CA PHE A 21 2.25 -8.24 -9.43
C PHE A 21 2.58 -8.07 -7.94
N GLU A 22 2.95 -6.84 -7.54
CA GLU A 22 3.15 -6.44 -6.14
C GLU A 22 4.19 -7.30 -5.38
N TYR A 23 5.28 -7.70 -6.06
CA TYR A 23 6.42 -8.35 -5.41
C TYR A 23 7.51 -7.33 -5.03
N ASP A 24 8.22 -7.61 -3.93
CA ASP A 24 9.32 -6.76 -3.46
C ASP A 24 10.49 -6.79 -4.43
N THR A 25 10.99 -5.60 -4.78
CA THR A 25 12.16 -5.48 -5.64
C THR A 25 13.45 -5.59 -4.83
N ASP A 26 14.34 -6.48 -5.25
CA ASP A 26 15.67 -6.64 -4.68
C ASP A 26 16.76 -6.62 -5.76
N PHE A 27 18.00 -6.42 -5.32
CA PHE A 27 19.15 -6.38 -6.23
C PHE A 27 19.37 -7.73 -6.92
N LEU A 28 19.13 -8.85 -6.23
CA LEU A 28 19.36 -10.18 -6.79
C LEU A 28 18.33 -10.49 -7.88
N GLY A 29 17.05 -10.23 -7.67
CA GLY A 29 15.99 -10.39 -8.67
C GLY A 29 16.26 -9.57 -9.93
N TRP A 30 16.66 -8.29 -9.73
CA TRP A 30 17.09 -7.45 -10.85
C TRP A 30 18.30 -8.01 -11.59
N ALA A 31 19.35 -8.44 -10.88
CA ALA A 31 20.56 -8.99 -11.47
C ALA A 31 20.29 -10.30 -12.23
N LEU A 32 19.38 -11.15 -11.74
CA LEU A 32 18.94 -12.36 -12.42
C LEU A 32 18.19 -12.02 -13.71
N ALA A 33 17.26 -11.04 -13.70
CA ALA A 33 16.55 -10.62 -14.90
C ALA A 33 17.50 -9.99 -15.94
N ALA A 34 18.38 -9.08 -15.50
CA ALA A 34 19.37 -8.44 -16.36
C ALA A 34 20.40 -9.44 -16.93
N GLY A 35 20.88 -10.38 -16.11
CA GLY A 35 21.79 -11.43 -16.54
C GLY A 35 21.16 -12.41 -17.52
N ALA A 36 19.92 -12.84 -17.23
CA ALA A 36 19.17 -13.73 -18.11
C ALA A 36 18.84 -13.12 -19.47
N SER A 37 18.69 -11.77 -19.52
CA SER A 37 18.51 -11.08 -20.79
C SER A 37 19.70 -11.15 -21.74
N LEU A 38 20.86 -11.61 -21.29
CA LEU A 38 22.04 -11.81 -22.13
C LEU A 38 22.26 -13.29 -22.50
N LEU A 39 21.50 -14.24 -21.91
CA LEU A 39 21.68 -15.67 -22.16
C LEU A 39 21.47 -16.08 -23.62
N PRO A 40 20.48 -15.58 -24.36
CA PRO A 40 20.31 -15.96 -25.77
C PRO A 40 21.54 -15.70 -26.63
N ASP A 41 22.28 -14.60 -26.37
CA ASP A 41 23.50 -14.23 -27.10
C ASP A 41 24.71 -15.13 -26.80
N VAL A 42 24.54 -16.21 -26.00
CA VAL A 42 25.59 -17.20 -25.77
C VAL A 42 26.00 -17.89 -27.08
N ASP A 43 25.14 -17.92 -28.10
CA ASP A 43 25.42 -18.48 -29.43
C ASP A 43 26.34 -17.61 -30.29
N LEU A 44 26.73 -16.42 -29.83
CA LEU A 44 27.62 -15.51 -30.55
C LEU A 44 28.97 -15.37 -29.83
N PRO A 45 30.08 -15.92 -30.34
CA PRO A 45 31.41 -15.87 -29.70
C PRO A 45 31.96 -14.47 -29.43
N THR A 46 31.48 -13.48 -30.17
CA THR A 46 31.86 -12.07 -29.98
C THR A 46 31.05 -11.35 -28.93
N SER A 47 29.94 -11.91 -28.47
CA SER A 47 29.11 -11.36 -27.39
C SER A 47 29.85 -11.35 -26.03
N LYS A 48 29.35 -10.59 -25.05
CA LYS A 48 29.96 -10.57 -23.70
C LYS A 48 29.93 -11.97 -23.07
N LEU A 49 28.80 -12.67 -23.13
CA LEU A 49 28.62 -13.98 -22.55
C LEU A 49 29.28 -15.06 -23.40
N GLY A 50 29.21 -14.95 -24.72
CA GLY A 50 29.86 -15.88 -25.64
C GLY A 50 31.38 -15.91 -25.52
N ARG A 51 32.03 -14.78 -25.15
CA ARG A 51 33.47 -14.75 -24.84
C ARG A 51 33.84 -15.52 -23.58
N VAL A 52 32.98 -15.47 -22.56
CA VAL A 52 33.18 -16.23 -21.31
C VAL A 52 32.99 -17.73 -21.56
N LEU A 53 32.00 -18.12 -22.33
CA LEU A 53 31.65 -19.50 -22.66
C LEU A 53 32.07 -19.83 -24.11
N PHE A 54 33.28 -19.45 -24.51
CA PHE A 54 33.75 -19.49 -25.89
C PHE A 54 33.63 -20.89 -26.55
N TRP A 55 33.95 -21.92 -25.82
CA TRP A 55 33.86 -23.32 -26.31
C TRP A 55 32.41 -23.73 -26.64
N LEU A 56 31.44 -23.28 -25.84
CA LEU A 56 30.01 -23.55 -26.05
C LEU A 56 29.48 -22.67 -27.20
N SER A 57 29.81 -21.41 -27.16
CA SER A 57 29.39 -20.40 -28.13
C SER A 57 29.83 -20.82 -29.56
N THR A 58 31.09 -21.19 -29.74
CA THR A 58 31.63 -21.65 -31.03
C THR A 58 30.92 -22.89 -31.55
N ARG A 59 30.57 -23.85 -30.66
CA ARG A 59 29.80 -25.04 -31.05
C ARG A 59 28.37 -24.72 -31.47
N LEU A 60 27.69 -23.83 -30.71
CA LEU A 60 26.33 -23.43 -31.02
C LEU A 60 26.27 -22.66 -32.35
N GLU A 61 27.17 -21.69 -32.56
CA GLU A 61 27.24 -20.92 -33.79
C GLU A 61 27.49 -21.82 -35.02
N LYS A 62 28.43 -22.77 -34.89
CA LYS A 62 28.80 -23.71 -35.99
C LYS A 62 27.68 -24.64 -36.39
N HIS A 63 26.88 -25.14 -35.42
CA HIS A 63 25.87 -26.17 -35.68
C HIS A 63 24.50 -25.57 -35.99
N PHE A 64 24.14 -24.48 -35.35
CA PHE A 64 22.79 -23.88 -35.43
C PHE A 64 22.76 -22.48 -36.02
N GLY A 65 23.90 -21.80 -35.98
CA GLY A 65 23.96 -20.38 -36.37
C GLY A 65 23.46 -19.42 -35.29
N HIS A 66 23.78 -18.13 -35.45
CA HIS A 66 23.35 -17.07 -34.53
C HIS A 66 21.88 -16.71 -34.74
N ARG A 67 21.13 -16.51 -33.63
CA ARG A 67 19.70 -16.16 -33.57
C ARG A 67 18.76 -17.27 -34.04
N THR A 68 19.09 -18.51 -33.80
CA THR A 68 18.28 -19.68 -34.12
C THR A 68 17.79 -20.37 -32.83
N ILE A 69 18.40 -21.48 -32.44
CA ILE A 69 17.93 -22.30 -31.31
C ILE A 69 17.85 -21.51 -29.98
N THR A 70 18.85 -20.70 -29.67
CA THR A 70 18.90 -19.88 -28.43
C THR A 70 17.88 -18.73 -28.43
N HIS A 71 17.44 -18.29 -29.60
CA HIS A 71 16.43 -17.24 -29.76
C HIS A 71 15.04 -17.82 -30.05
N SER A 72 14.74 -19.01 -29.53
CA SER A 72 13.47 -19.71 -29.75
C SER A 72 12.68 -19.91 -28.46
N PHE A 73 11.39 -20.13 -28.60
CA PHE A 73 10.52 -20.57 -27.50
C PHE A 73 10.91 -21.94 -26.98
N LEU A 74 11.53 -22.80 -27.81
CA LEU A 74 12.05 -24.08 -27.35
C LEU A 74 13.15 -23.89 -26.32
N ALA A 75 14.11 -22.98 -26.56
CA ALA A 75 15.16 -22.69 -25.57
C ALA A 75 14.62 -22.06 -24.30
N LEU A 76 13.62 -21.16 -24.39
CA LEU A 76 12.93 -20.63 -23.23
C LEU A 76 12.25 -21.72 -22.41
N TRP A 77 11.60 -22.68 -23.09
CA TRP A 77 10.95 -23.82 -22.43
C TRP A 77 11.98 -24.75 -21.76
N VAL A 78 13.08 -25.06 -22.44
CA VAL A 78 14.19 -25.86 -21.86
C VAL A 78 14.76 -25.15 -20.64
N LEU A 79 14.98 -23.84 -20.70
CA LEU A 79 15.43 -23.05 -19.56
C LEU A 79 14.42 -23.15 -18.41
N ALA A 80 13.12 -23.00 -18.68
CA ALA A 80 12.06 -23.12 -17.66
C ALA A 80 12.09 -24.48 -16.96
N VAL A 81 12.26 -25.57 -17.71
CA VAL A 81 12.38 -26.93 -17.14
C VAL A 81 13.65 -27.05 -16.29
N LEU A 82 14.79 -26.54 -16.76
CA LEU A 82 16.06 -26.62 -16.04
C LEU A 82 16.03 -25.86 -14.70
N ILE A 83 15.39 -24.69 -14.68
CA ILE A 83 15.29 -23.88 -13.46
C ILE A 83 14.01 -24.14 -12.65
N SER A 84 13.18 -25.11 -13.04
CA SER A 84 11.91 -25.44 -12.35
C SER A 84 12.06 -25.72 -10.84
N PRO A 85 13.17 -26.28 -10.31
CA PRO A 85 13.36 -26.39 -8.86
C PRO A 85 13.32 -25.05 -8.13
N LEU A 86 13.62 -23.93 -8.81
CA LEU A 86 13.57 -22.59 -8.23
C LEU A 86 12.14 -22.15 -7.90
N LEU A 87 11.11 -22.73 -8.54
CA LEU A 87 9.70 -22.48 -8.18
C LEU A 87 9.38 -22.82 -6.72
N TRP A 88 10.04 -23.85 -6.18
CA TRP A 88 9.85 -24.28 -4.80
C TRP A 88 10.67 -23.45 -3.79
N LEU A 89 11.75 -22.83 -4.25
CA LEU A 89 12.64 -22.00 -3.42
C LEU A 89 12.20 -20.53 -3.43
N ASN A 90 12.01 -19.97 -4.61
CA ASN A 90 11.58 -18.58 -4.81
C ASN A 90 10.96 -18.39 -6.19
N PRO A 91 9.62 -18.37 -6.31
CA PRO A 91 8.92 -18.23 -7.60
C PRO A 91 9.19 -16.88 -8.28
N VAL A 92 9.52 -15.83 -7.52
CA VAL A 92 9.85 -14.51 -8.07
C VAL A 92 11.15 -14.58 -8.87
N TYR A 93 12.19 -15.24 -8.34
CA TYR A 93 13.47 -15.39 -9.06
C TYR A 93 13.34 -16.28 -10.29
N PHE A 94 12.50 -17.30 -10.22
CA PHE A 94 12.14 -18.09 -11.41
C PHE A 94 11.54 -17.17 -12.51
N GLY A 95 10.57 -16.33 -12.14
CA GLY A 95 9.96 -15.34 -13.03
C GLY A 95 10.95 -14.31 -13.57
N CYS A 96 11.89 -13.84 -12.75
CA CYS A 96 12.94 -12.91 -13.14
C CYS A 96 13.84 -13.48 -14.25
N ILE A 97 14.29 -14.74 -14.10
CA ILE A 97 15.14 -15.40 -15.10
C ILE A 97 14.38 -15.60 -16.41
N LEU A 98 13.16 -16.15 -16.34
CA LEU A 98 12.37 -16.37 -17.55
C LEU A 98 11.95 -15.05 -18.22
N GLY A 99 11.54 -14.08 -17.44
CA GLY A 99 11.17 -12.75 -17.92
C GLY A 99 12.36 -12.04 -18.59
N GLY A 100 13.56 -12.13 -17.99
CA GLY A 100 14.79 -11.63 -18.58
C GLY A 100 15.12 -12.27 -19.91
N TYR A 101 15.09 -13.61 -19.98
CA TYR A 101 15.31 -14.34 -21.23
C TYR A 101 14.27 -13.98 -22.29
N TRP A 102 13.00 -13.98 -21.93
CA TRP A 102 11.88 -13.65 -22.81
C TRP A 102 11.96 -12.19 -23.33
N SER A 103 12.43 -11.25 -22.47
CA SER A 103 12.65 -9.86 -22.87
C SER A 103 13.63 -9.74 -24.04
N HIS A 104 14.70 -10.54 -24.04
CA HIS A 104 15.66 -10.58 -25.15
C HIS A 104 14.99 -10.97 -26.47
N LEU A 105 14.21 -12.03 -26.44
CA LEU A 105 13.49 -12.52 -27.63
C LEU A 105 12.57 -11.44 -28.20
N TRP A 106 11.85 -10.74 -27.33
CA TRP A 106 10.92 -9.69 -27.70
C TRP A 106 11.60 -8.50 -28.37
N ILE A 107 12.65 -7.99 -27.72
CA ILE A 107 13.27 -6.77 -28.22
C ILE A 107 14.08 -7.04 -29.50
N ASP A 108 14.56 -8.27 -29.70
CA ASP A 108 15.26 -8.66 -30.92
C ASP A 108 14.34 -8.78 -32.14
N MET A 109 13.03 -8.91 -31.96
CA MET A 109 12.07 -8.80 -33.06
C MET A 109 12.06 -7.41 -33.71
N LEU A 110 12.46 -6.36 -32.98
CA LEU A 110 12.54 -4.98 -33.47
C LEU A 110 13.77 -4.74 -34.38
N ASN A 111 14.71 -5.69 -34.43
CA ASN A 111 15.88 -5.60 -35.30
C ASN A 111 15.55 -5.84 -36.76
N LEU A 112 16.41 -5.37 -37.63
CA LEU A 112 16.31 -5.61 -39.09
C LEU A 112 16.25 -7.11 -39.43
N ARG A 113 16.94 -7.97 -38.65
CA ARG A 113 17.03 -9.41 -38.88
C ARG A 113 15.89 -10.19 -38.22
N GLY A 114 15.37 -9.71 -37.07
CA GLY A 114 14.38 -10.44 -36.28
C GLY A 114 14.95 -11.65 -35.52
N ALA A 115 14.08 -12.54 -35.03
CA ALA A 115 14.41 -13.75 -34.29
C ALA A 115 13.63 -14.96 -34.81
N ASP A 116 14.24 -16.17 -34.78
CA ASP A 116 13.64 -17.42 -35.22
C ASP A 116 12.89 -18.10 -34.05
N LEU A 117 11.83 -17.43 -33.55
CA LEU A 117 11.12 -17.81 -32.32
C LEU A 117 10.55 -19.23 -32.35
N PHE A 118 10.17 -19.71 -33.53
CA PHE A 118 9.52 -21.02 -33.72
C PHE A 118 10.50 -22.09 -34.21
N TRP A 119 11.82 -21.93 -33.98
CA TRP A 119 12.78 -22.96 -34.33
C TRP A 119 12.31 -24.32 -33.84
N PRO A 120 12.39 -25.46 -34.65
CA PRO A 120 13.14 -25.59 -35.92
C PRO A 120 12.41 -25.10 -37.18
N SER A 121 11.23 -24.48 -37.07
CA SER A 121 10.59 -23.88 -38.23
C SER A 121 11.43 -22.69 -38.76
N PRO A 122 11.60 -22.53 -40.08
CA PRO A 122 12.39 -21.46 -40.70
C PRO A 122 11.71 -20.10 -40.66
N VAL A 123 10.58 -19.99 -39.97
CA VAL A 123 9.79 -18.75 -39.86
C VAL A 123 10.49 -17.74 -38.95
N ARG A 124 10.84 -16.61 -39.54
CA ARG A 124 11.44 -15.49 -38.83
C ARG A 124 10.38 -14.49 -38.38
N VAL A 125 10.37 -14.16 -37.13
CA VAL A 125 9.46 -13.15 -36.55
C VAL A 125 10.15 -11.80 -36.52
N VAL A 126 9.47 -10.79 -37.05
CA VAL A 126 9.93 -9.38 -37.11
C VAL A 126 8.81 -8.44 -36.79
N MET A 127 9.13 -7.37 -36.02
CA MET A 127 8.19 -6.31 -35.69
C MET A 127 8.91 -4.96 -35.73
N PRO A 128 8.34 -3.92 -36.36
CA PRO A 128 7.15 -3.94 -37.22
C PRO A 128 7.40 -4.62 -38.57
N GLY A 129 6.32 -5.02 -39.26
CA GLY A 129 6.42 -5.66 -40.56
C GLY A 129 7.16 -4.82 -41.62
N ASN A 130 7.01 -3.49 -41.56
CA ASN A 130 7.72 -2.58 -42.48
C ASN A 130 9.19 -2.42 -42.06
N ARG A 131 10.11 -2.75 -42.99
CA ARG A 131 11.57 -2.72 -42.77
C ARG A 131 12.11 -1.34 -42.38
N HIS A 132 11.50 -0.25 -42.86
CA HIS A 132 11.96 1.12 -42.57
C HIS A 132 11.83 1.48 -41.07
N TYR A 133 10.93 0.86 -40.35
CA TYR A 133 10.72 1.10 -38.92
C TYR A 133 11.49 0.12 -38.03
N ARG A 134 12.28 -0.81 -38.62
CA ARG A 134 13.13 -1.72 -37.85
C ARG A 134 14.47 -1.08 -37.55
N MET A 135 15.06 -1.44 -36.43
CA MET A 135 16.30 -0.82 -35.95
C MET A 135 17.53 -1.63 -36.36
N ALA A 136 18.56 -0.93 -36.83
CA ALA A 136 19.89 -1.52 -37.00
C ALA A 136 20.63 -1.49 -35.64
N VAL A 137 21.43 -2.52 -35.38
CA VAL A 137 22.26 -2.61 -34.17
C VAL A 137 23.20 -1.40 -34.08
N GLY A 138 23.23 -0.72 -32.93
CA GLY A 138 24.04 0.49 -32.70
C GLY A 138 23.54 1.75 -33.39
N SER A 139 22.32 1.73 -33.98
CA SER A 139 21.75 2.89 -34.62
C SER A 139 21.27 3.96 -33.63
N LYS A 140 21.09 5.21 -34.13
CA LYS A 140 20.50 6.30 -33.36
C LYS A 140 19.11 5.92 -32.79
N ALA A 141 18.31 5.19 -33.58
CA ALA A 141 17.00 4.70 -33.14
C ALA A 141 17.10 3.74 -31.94
N GLU A 142 18.06 2.83 -31.94
CA GLU A 142 18.34 1.95 -30.78
C GLU A 142 18.80 2.74 -29.56
N MET A 143 19.63 3.77 -29.75
CA MET A 143 20.06 4.62 -28.63
C MET A 143 18.89 5.40 -28.02
N VAL A 144 17.98 5.93 -28.85
CA VAL A 144 16.75 6.60 -28.38
C VAL A 144 15.86 5.61 -27.61
N LEU A 145 15.68 4.39 -28.12
CA LEU A 145 14.92 3.35 -27.42
C LEU A 145 15.54 3.02 -26.07
N MET A 146 16.87 2.81 -26.01
CA MET A 146 17.57 2.53 -24.78
C MET A 146 17.41 3.67 -23.75
N THR A 147 17.54 4.93 -24.19
CA THR A 147 17.34 6.10 -23.33
C THR A 147 15.89 6.17 -22.80
N ALA A 148 14.90 5.90 -23.66
CA ALA A 148 13.50 5.85 -23.26
C ALA A 148 13.22 4.74 -22.24
N LEU A 149 13.83 3.55 -22.41
CA LEU A 149 13.73 2.45 -21.45
C LEU A 149 14.36 2.80 -20.09
N LEU A 150 15.52 3.46 -20.11
CA LEU A 150 16.16 3.93 -18.87
C LEU A 150 15.30 4.99 -18.16
N ALA A 151 14.72 5.93 -18.91
CA ALA A 151 13.77 6.90 -18.35
C ALA A 151 12.52 6.21 -17.78
N ALA A 152 12.00 5.18 -18.46
CA ALA A 152 10.92 4.36 -17.96
C ALA A 152 11.30 3.63 -16.66
N CYS A 153 12.52 3.08 -16.53
CA CYS A 153 13.00 2.47 -15.30
C CYS A 153 13.04 3.48 -14.14
N LEU A 154 13.49 4.73 -14.39
CA LEU A 154 13.49 5.78 -13.37
C LEU A 154 12.07 6.14 -12.91
N GLY A 155 11.10 6.15 -13.82
CA GLY A 155 9.69 6.38 -13.49
C GLY A 155 9.01 5.19 -12.79
N LEU A 156 9.40 3.96 -13.15
CA LEU A 156 8.85 2.73 -12.55
C LEU A 156 9.44 2.41 -11.18
N TYR A 157 10.67 2.82 -10.90
CA TYR A 157 11.37 2.48 -9.65
C TYR A 157 10.58 2.87 -8.39
N PRO A 158 10.10 4.12 -8.22
CA PRO A 158 9.29 4.47 -7.05
C PRO A 158 7.93 3.74 -7.03
N VAL A 159 7.37 3.41 -8.20
CA VAL A 159 6.09 2.72 -8.31
C VAL A 159 6.23 1.23 -7.99
N SER A 160 7.36 0.61 -8.31
CA SER A 160 7.61 -0.82 -8.07
C SER A 160 7.68 -1.16 -6.58
N GLY A 161 8.17 -0.24 -5.74
CA GLY A 161 8.21 -0.42 -4.28
C GLY A 161 6.86 -0.18 -3.57
N LEU A 162 5.95 0.55 -4.23
CA LEU A 162 4.63 0.88 -3.68
C LEU A 162 3.49 0.02 -4.24
N GLY A 163 3.74 -0.75 -5.31
CA GLY A 163 2.71 -1.37 -6.13
C GLY A 163 2.02 -0.38 -7.09
N PHE A 164 1.54 -0.89 -8.23
CA PHE A 164 0.88 -0.05 -9.26
C PHE A 164 -0.37 0.65 -8.71
N ARG A 165 -1.14 -0.06 -7.89
CA ARG A 165 -2.35 0.45 -7.25
C ARG A 165 -2.03 1.64 -6.36
N THR A 166 -1.04 1.53 -5.48
CA THR A 166 -0.61 2.58 -4.55
C THR A 166 0.08 3.73 -5.28
N GLY A 167 0.90 3.44 -6.29
CA GLY A 167 1.52 4.48 -7.13
C GLY A 167 0.50 5.31 -7.91
N LEU A 168 -0.54 4.67 -8.48
CA LEU A 168 -1.65 5.35 -9.14
C LEU A 168 -2.48 6.18 -8.15
N GLN A 169 -2.61 5.70 -6.91
CA GLN A 169 -3.24 6.40 -5.78
C GLN A 169 -2.56 7.73 -5.49
N HIS A 170 -1.21 7.71 -5.39
CA HIS A 170 -0.43 8.92 -5.16
C HIS A 170 -0.55 9.94 -6.30
N LEU A 171 -0.67 9.47 -7.55
CA LEU A 171 -0.83 10.32 -8.73
C LEU A 171 -2.23 10.93 -8.88
N LEU A 172 -3.27 10.16 -8.60
CA LEU A 172 -4.66 10.56 -8.87
C LEU A 172 -5.39 11.18 -7.66
N GLY A 173 -4.84 11.09 -6.44
CA GLY A 173 -5.45 11.64 -5.23
C GLY A 173 -6.86 11.10 -4.97
N ASN A 174 -7.07 9.79 -5.10
CA ASN A 174 -8.38 9.16 -4.93
C ASN A 174 -8.64 8.78 -3.48
N PHE A 175 -9.72 9.28 -2.89
CA PHE A 175 -10.10 9.03 -1.49
C PHE A 175 -10.31 7.54 -1.16
N GLU A 176 -10.97 6.75 -2.03
CA GLU A 176 -11.21 5.33 -1.74
C GLU A 176 -9.90 4.55 -1.59
N LEU A 177 -8.96 4.90 -2.41
CA LEU A 177 -7.65 4.28 -2.41
C LEU A 177 -6.83 4.71 -1.19
N ALA A 178 -6.88 5.99 -0.82
CA ALA A 178 -6.26 6.48 0.41
C ALA A 178 -6.86 5.77 1.66
N ARG A 179 -8.18 5.54 1.65
CA ARG A 179 -8.88 4.82 2.72
C ARG A 179 -8.45 3.34 2.79
N GLU A 180 -8.36 2.65 1.66
CA GLU A 180 -7.92 1.25 1.63
C GLU A 180 -6.47 1.09 2.10
N ALA A 181 -5.56 1.96 1.65
CA ALA A 181 -4.17 1.98 2.11
C ALA A 181 -4.08 2.20 3.63
N PHE A 182 -4.87 3.14 4.17
CA PHE A 182 -4.95 3.33 5.62
C PHE A 182 -5.41 2.06 6.35
N ILE A 183 -6.45 1.37 5.86
CA ILE A 183 -7.00 0.18 6.52
C ILE A 183 -5.97 -0.95 6.58
N GLN A 184 -5.16 -1.11 5.54
CA GLN A 184 -4.13 -2.17 5.48
C GLN A 184 -3.03 -1.97 6.53
N GLU A 185 -2.67 -0.72 6.82
CA GLU A 185 -1.56 -0.40 7.71
C GLU A 185 -1.99 0.33 9.00
N ALA A 186 -3.28 0.38 9.29
CA ALA A 186 -3.82 1.05 10.47
C ALA A 186 -3.17 0.52 11.77
N GLY A 187 -2.75 1.43 12.63
CA GLY A 187 -2.11 1.11 13.91
C GLY A 187 -0.62 0.79 13.85
N THR A 188 0.02 0.75 12.67
CA THR A 188 1.46 0.51 12.51
C THR A 188 2.27 1.78 12.42
N ARG A 189 1.67 2.85 11.90
CA ARG A 189 2.29 4.18 11.76
C ARG A 189 1.27 5.30 11.79
N TRP A 190 1.76 6.52 11.98
CA TRP A 190 0.95 7.73 11.82
C TRP A 190 0.63 7.95 10.35
N PHE A 191 -0.59 8.40 10.06
CA PHE A 191 -1.01 8.79 8.73
C PHE A 191 -1.56 10.20 8.74
N THR A 192 -1.22 10.96 7.72
CA THR A 192 -1.76 12.29 7.46
C THR A 192 -2.48 12.26 6.11
N LEU A 193 -3.70 12.76 6.07
CA LEU A 193 -4.48 12.90 4.85
C LEU A 193 -4.31 14.33 4.32
N GLU A 194 -3.64 14.47 3.18
CA GLU A 194 -3.70 15.71 2.39
C GLU A 194 -5.03 15.71 1.66
N LEU A 195 -5.91 16.62 2.08
CA LEU A 195 -7.32 16.60 1.75
C LEU A 195 -7.75 17.93 1.13
N GLU A 196 -8.40 17.87 -0.03
CA GLU A 196 -9.27 18.90 -0.55
C GLU A 196 -10.71 18.39 -0.42
N ALA A 197 -11.56 19.14 0.25
CA ALA A 197 -12.92 18.70 0.57
C ALA A 197 -13.91 19.87 0.59
N ILE A 198 -15.18 19.50 0.56
CA ILE A 198 -16.30 20.41 0.78
C ILE A 198 -16.95 20.05 2.12
N ASP A 199 -17.15 21.02 2.98
CA ASP A 199 -17.92 20.84 4.21
C ASP A 199 -19.40 20.62 3.85
N ASN A 200 -19.98 19.52 4.29
CA ASN A 200 -21.36 19.15 3.91
C ASN A 200 -22.43 20.06 4.56
N LEU A 201 -22.09 20.83 5.59
CA LEU A 201 -23.04 21.74 6.26
C LEU A 201 -22.92 23.16 5.71
N THR A 202 -21.68 23.67 5.55
CA THR A 202 -21.46 25.06 5.13
C THR A 202 -21.27 25.21 3.62
N LEU A 203 -21.02 24.10 2.91
CA LEU A 203 -20.67 24.04 1.48
C LEU A 203 -19.37 24.79 1.14
N GLU A 204 -18.56 25.09 2.13
CA GLU A 204 -17.28 25.75 1.94
C GLU A 204 -16.20 24.77 1.49
N HIS A 205 -15.36 25.20 0.56
CA HIS A 205 -14.17 24.46 0.15
C HIS A 205 -13.07 24.62 1.19
N MET A 206 -12.44 23.51 1.53
CA MET A 206 -11.34 23.49 2.47
C MET A 206 -10.19 22.60 1.99
N THR A 207 -8.99 22.95 2.42
CA THR A 207 -7.78 22.14 2.25
C THR A 207 -7.12 21.96 3.60
N CYS A 208 -6.65 20.74 3.88
CA CYS A 208 -5.90 20.48 5.10
C CYS A 208 -4.90 19.32 4.94
N GLN A 209 -3.90 19.31 5.80
CA GLN A 209 -3.11 18.13 6.13
C GLN A 209 -3.57 17.65 7.51
N CYS A 210 -4.47 16.68 7.51
CA CYS A 210 -5.18 16.27 8.70
C CYS A 210 -4.71 14.87 9.14
N PRO A 211 -4.26 14.69 10.42
CA PRO A 211 -3.99 13.35 10.95
C PRO A 211 -5.21 12.44 10.86
N VAL A 212 -5.01 11.19 10.44
CA VAL A 212 -6.07 10.18 10.35
C VAL A 212 -6.14 9.44 11.67
N LEU A 213 -7.33 9.38 12.26
CA LEU A 213 -7.57 8.71 13.55
C LEU A 213 -8.13 7.29 13.39
N GLY A 214 -8.94 7.06 12.36
CA GLY A 214 -9.59 5.78 12.21
C GLY A 214 -10.61 5.75 11.07
N VAL A 215 -11.47 4.75 11.12
CA VAL A 215 -12.49 4.51 10.10
C VAL A 215 -13.88 4.78 10.69
N TRP A 216 -14.73 5.41 9.90
CA TRP A 216 -16.14 5.60 10.21
C TRP A 216 -16.97 5.19 9.00
N GLN A 217 -17.77 4.14 9.15
CA GLN A 217 -18.54 3.57 8.04
C GLN A 217 -17.67 3.33 6.79
N LYS A 218 -17.99 3.99 5.67
CA LYS A 218 -17.20 3.94 4.42
C LYS A 218 -16.26 5.14 4.27
N GLY A 219 -15.90 5.81 5.37
CA GLY A 219 -15.04 6.99 5.41
C GLY A 219 -13.88 6.86 6.38
N LEU A 220 -13.13 7.95 6.53
CA LEU A 220 -12.04 8.11 7.49
C LEU A 220 -12.41 9.18 8.53
N ILE A 221 -11.93 9.02 9.75
CA ILE A 221 -11.97 10.07 10.77
C ILE A 221 -10.64 10.79 10.74
N VAL A 222 -10.68 12.10 10.57
CA VAL A 222 -9.50 12.98 10.58
C VAL A 222 -9.60 14.02 11.67
N LEU A 223 -8.45 14.51 12.13
CA LEU A 223 -8.38 15.60 13.10
C LEU A 223 -8.21 16.93 12.37
N HIS A 224 -9.31 17.68 12.16
CA HIS A 224 -9.29 18.98 11.53
C HIS A 224 -9.46 20.10 12.56
N GLN A 225 -8.53 21.05 12.59
CA GLN A 225 -8.53 22.17 13.57
C GLN A 225 -8.76 21.71 15.03
N GLY A 226 -8.15 20.56 15.37
CA GLY A 226 -8.30 19.99 16.70
C GLY A 226 -9.66 19.33 16.95
N GLN A 227 -10.51 19.11 15.98
CA GLN A 227 -11.79 18.40 16.12
C GLN A 227 -11.82 17.14 15.23
N PRO A 228 -12.25 15.98 15.76
CA PRO A 228 -12.45 14.78 14.94
C PRO A 228 -13.64 15.00 13.98
N ARG A 229 -13.41 14.78 12.69
CA ARG A 229 -14.44 14.89 11.63
C ARG A 229 -14.37 13.69 10.69
N ALA A 230 -15.50 13.20 10.24
CA ALA A 230 -15.54 12.13 9.26
C ALA A 230 -15.48 12.68 7.83
N VAL A 231 -14.62 12.06 7.02
CA VAL A 231 -14.43 12.34 5.60
C VAL A 231 -14.95 11.15 4.79
N GLY A 232 -15.80 11.37 3.81
CA GLY A 232 -16.30 10.32 2.94
C GLY A 232 -17.36 10.81 1.96
N LYS A 233 -17.77 9.94 1.04
CA LYS A 233 -18.66 10.29 -0.07
C LYS A 233 -20.16 10.37 0.29
N SER A 234 -20.55 10.02 1.51
CA SER A 234 -21.92 10.13 1.96
C SER A 234 -22.15 11.50 2.60
N GLN A 235 -22.98 12.32 2.00
CA GLN A 235 -23.34 13.64 2.56
C GLN A 235 -24.13 13.52 3.87
N VAL A 236 -24.79 12.41 4.12
CA VAL A 236 -25.62 12.17 5.31
C VAL A 236 -24.79 11.74 6.52
N HIS A 237 -23.71 10.99 6.29
CA HIS A 237 -22.95 10.35 7.38
C HIS A 237 -21.58 10.97 7.62
N HIS A 238 -21.06 11.77 6.69
CA HIS A 238 -19.72 12.37 6.79
C HIS A 238 -19.82 13.89 6.84
N ASN A 239 -18.94 14.48 7.63
CA ASN A 239 -18.87 15.95 7.79
C ASN A 239 -18.24 16.60 6.54
N LEU A 240 -17.30 15.93 5.89
CA LEU A 240 -16.51 16.43 4.78
C LEU A 240 -16.62 15.50 3.56
N TYR A 241 -16.92 16.09 2.40
CA TYR A 241 -16.95 15.39 1.12
C TYR A 241 -15.61 15.58 0.41
N PRO A 242 -14.82 14.52 0.20
CA PRO A 242 -13.49 14.62 -0.40
C PRO A 242 -13.58 14.83 -1.91
N THR A 243 -12.94 15.87 -2.43
CA THR A 243 -12.74 16.09 -3.86
C THR A 243 -11.40 15.53 -4.31
N ARG A 244 -10.37 15.66 -3.45
CA ARG A 244 -9.05 15.07 -3.63
C ARG A 244 -8.51 14.63 -2.29
N ALA A 245 -7.89 13.45 -2.24
CA ALA A 245 -7.30 12.95 -1.01
C ALA A 245 -6.04 12.13 -1.31
N LYS A 246 -4.96 12.41 -0.59
CA LYS A 246 -3.70 11.70 -0.67
C LYS A 246 -3.27 11.30 0.74
N LEU A 247 -3.01 10.02 0.95
CA LEU A 247 -2.49 9.53 2.22
C LEU A 247 -0.96 9.71 2.25
N ILE A 248 -0.45 10.28 3.33
CA ILE A 248 0.97 10.47 3.59
C ILE A 248 1.33 9.62 4.81
N GLU A 249 2.32 8.77 4.64
CA GLU A 249 2.86 7.94 5.72
C GLU A 249 3.76 8.78 6.63
N GLY A 250 3.59 8.60 7.93
CA GLY A 250 4.38 9.25 8.96
C GLY A 250 5.28 8.28 9.73
N GLU A 251 5.67 8.70 10.93
CA GLU A 251 6.50 7.92 11.83
C GLU A 251 5.81 6.61 12.27
N PRO A 252 6.55 5.56 12.63
CA PRO A 252 5.99 4.36 13.21
C PRO A 252 5.14 4.66 14.46
N LEU A 253 4.04 3.91 14.62
CA LEU A 253 3.08 4.04 15.71
C LEU A 253 2.83 2.69 16.33
N ARG A 254 2.69 2.65 17.65
CA ARG A 254 2.20 1.49 18.40
C ARG A 254 0.90 1.85 19.09
N VAL A 255 -0.19 1.18 18.70
CA VAL A 255 -1.50 1.35 19.35
C VAL A 255 -1.68 0.28 20.42
N VAL A 256 -1.97 0.70 21.64
CA VAL A 256 -2.29 -0.19 22.76
C VAL A 256 -3.72 0.09 23.20
N SER A 257 -4.59 -0.91 23.18
CA SER A 257 -6.01 -0.77 23.53
C SER A 257 -6.31 -1.47 24.85
N HIS A 258 -6.95 -0.76 25.76
CA HIS A 258 -7.45 -1.32 27.03
C HIS A 258 -8.97 -1.23 27.06
N LYS A 259 -9.60 -2.36 27.38
CA LYS A 259 -11.04 -2.43 27.62
C LYS A 259 -11.35 -2.07 29.06
N VAL A 260 -12.26 -1.15 29.28
CA VAL A 260 -12.70 -0.68 30.60
C VAL A 260 -14.19 -0.90 30.75
N GLU A 261 -14.58 -1.68 31.74
CA GLU A 261 -15.98 -1.81 32.14
C GLU A 261 -16.42 -0.59 32.94
N MET A 262 -17.51 0.05 32.51
CA MET A 262 -17.97 1.33 33.05
C MET A 262 -19.09 1.20 34.09
N GLN A 263 -19.50 -0.01 34.44
CA GLN A 263 -20.58 -0.21 35.42
C GLN A 263 -20.33 0.52 36.73
N GLY A 264 -21.26 1.41 37.11
CA GLY A 264 -21.14 2.24 38.32
C GLY A 264 -20.06 3.34 38.28
N ARG A 265 -19.42 3.56 37.13
CA ARG A 265 -18.30 4.49 36.95
C ARG A 265 -18.69 5.63 36.00
N SER A 266 -18.07 6.79 36.17
CA SER A 266 -18.25 7.94 35.28
C SER A 266 -17.07 8.11 34.33
N LEU A 267 -17.27 8.86 33.24
CA LEU A 267 -16.16 9.24 32.34
C LEU A 267 -15.10 10.07 33.08
N GLY A 268 -15.51 10.93 34.02
CA GLY A 268 -14.57 11.69 34.85
C GLY A 268 -13.70 10.77 35.76
N TRP A 269 -14.25 9.67 36.23
CA TRP A 269 -13.49 8.66 36.94
C TRP A 269 -12.43 8.02 36.03
N LEU A 270 -12.76 7.72 34.80
CA LEU A 270 -11.84 7.16 33.83
C LEU A 270 -10.73 8.15 33.47
N LEU A 271 -11.08 9.39 33.10
CA LEU A 271 -10.10 10.41 32.68
C LEU A 271 -9.06 10.73 33.76
N LYS A 272 -9.44 10.72 35.04
CA LYS A 272 -8.51 10.96 36.13
C LYS A 272 -7.42 9.89 36.25
N ARG A 273 -7.60 8.72 35.65
CA ARG A 273 -6.67 7.59 35.65
C ARG A 273 -5.84 7.48 34.37
N LEU A 274 -6.14 8.30 33.38
CA LEU A 274 -5.36 8.39 32.15
C LEU A 274 -4.24 9.42 32.31
N ASP A 275 -3.04 9.06 31.86
CA ASP A 275 -1.92 9.98 31.85
C ASP A 275 -2.13 11.04 30.75
N PRO A 276 -2.21 12.34 31.11
CA PRO A 276 -2.42 13.41 30.14
C PRO A 276 -1.21 13.63 29.19
N GLN A 277 -0.05 13.03 29.48
CA GLN A 277 1.14 13.13 28.62
C GLN A 277 1.04 12.23 27.37
N HIS A 278 0.19 11.20 27.42
CA HIS A 278 0.00 10.29 26.30
C HIS A 278 -1.19 10.71 25.44
N THR A 279 -1.03 10.56 24.13
CA THR A 279 -2.16 10.69 23.19
C THR A 279 -3.07 9.48 23.32
N TYR A 280 -4.34 9.72 23.65
CA TYR A 280 -5.33 8.65 23.74
C TYR A 280 -6.66 9.04 23.11
N TYR A 281 -7.39 8.04 22.68
CA TYR A 281 -8.74 8.15 22.12
C TYR A 281 -9.67 7.14 22.80
N LEU A 282 -10.93 7.54 22.98
CA LEU A 282 -11.95 6.74 23.63
C LEU A 282 -13.01 6.30 22.62
N SER A 283 -13.31 5.01 22.57
CA SER A 283 -14.36 4.44 21.74
C SER A 283 -15.16 3.41 22.55
N GLY A 284 -16.48 3.36 22.33
CA GLY A 284 -17.33 2.40 23.04
C GLY A 284 -18.72 2.93 23.31
N GLU A 285 -19.49 2.19 24.09
CA GLU A 285 -20.87 2.54 24.43
C GLU A 285 -21.11 2.38 25.93
N MET A 286 -21.87 3.31 26.50
CA MET A 286 -22.30 3.21 27.88
C MET A 286 -23.76 3.67 28.03
N GLN A 287 -24.55 2.92 28.82
CA GLN A 287 -25.89 3.28 29.17
C GLN A 287 -25.89 4.17 30.42
N VAL A 288 -26.53 5.32 30.36
CA VAL A 288 -26.64 6.27 31.49
C VAL A 288 -28.06 6.35 32.03
N GLY A 289 -28.20 6.70 33.32
CA GLY A 289 -29.50 6.69 34.01
C GLY A 289 -30.49 7.75 33.53
N SER A 290 -30.02 8.86 32.95
CA SER A 290 -30.88 9.97 32.51
C SER A 290 -30.91 10.08 31.00
N ARG A 291 -32.10 10.42 30.44
CA ARG A 291 -32.20 10.82 29.03
C ARG A 291 -31.37 12.11 28.79
N LEU A 292 -30.62 12.10 27.71
CA LEU A 292 -29.86 13.25 27.26
C LEU A 292 -30.54 13.82 26.01
N ALA A 293 -30.47 15.11 25.81
CA ALA A 293 -30.95 15.72 24.59
C ALA A 293 -30.15 15.15 23.42
N PRO A 294 -30.80 14.68 22.34
CA PRO A 294 -30.11 14.18 21.16
C PRO A 294 -29.23 15.28 20.58
N VAL A 295 -28.06 14.90 20.05
CA VAL A 295 -27.30 15.79 19.18
C VAL A 295 -28.20 16.14 17.99
N ALA A 296 -28.18 17.38 17.56
CA ALA A 296 -29.12 17.92 16.55
C ALA A 296 -29.11 17.16 15.23
N ASP A 297 -28.02 16.45 14.88
CA ASP A 297 -27.94 15.58 13.72
C ASP A 297 -27.34 14.22 14.10
N ILE A 298 -28.21 13.22 14.26
CA ILE A 298 -27.85 11.86 14.69
C ILE A 298 -27.12 11.09 13.57
N GLN A 299 -27.20 11.54 12.33
CA GLN A 299 -26.65 10.80 11.18
C GLN A 299 -25.22 11.19 10.86
N LEU A 300 -24.83 12.45 11.12
CA LEU A 300 -23.45 12.92 10.96
C LEU A 300 -22.54 12.33 12.05
N TYR A 301 -21.28 12.17 11.71
CA TYR A 301 -20.29 11.75 12.69
C TYR A 301 -20.10 12.79 13.78
N HIS A 302 -20.16 12.32 15.02
CA HIS A 302 -19.80 13.06 16.22
C HIS A 302 -18.93 12.17 17.11
N PRO A 303 -17.83 12.69 17.69
CA PRO A 303 -16.98 11.89 18.59
C PRO A 303 -17.75 11.43 19.84
N VAL A 304 -18.79 12.17 20.24
CA VAL A 304 -19.71 11.82 21.33
C VAL A 304 -21.13 11.92 20.80
N ALA A 305 -21.84 10.83 20.77
CA ALA A 305 -23.22 10.77 20.26
C ALA A 305 -24.15 10.12 21.30
N PHE A 306 -25.44 10.48 21.23
CA PHE A 306 -26.48 9.93 22.10
C PHE A 306 -27.60 9.31 21.31
N ASN A 307 -28.07 8.17 21.80
CA ASN A 307 -29.33 7.58 21.39
C ASN A 307 -30.15 7.21 22.64
N GLY A 308 -31.08 8.11 23.04
CA GLY A 308 -31.89 7.94 24.24
C GLY A 308 -31.08 7.95 25.52
N LYS A 309 -30.79 6.77 26.12
CA LYS A 309 -29.97 6.60 27.32
C LYS A 309 -28.57 6.06 27.01
N VAL A 310 -28.25 5.81 25.75
CA VAL A 310 -26.95 5.26 25.35
C VAL A 310 -26.03 6.38 24.85
N LEU A 311 -24.90 6.54 25.51
CA LEU A 311 -23.78 7.37 25.09
C LEU A 311 -22.82 6.54 24.27
N ARG A 312 -22.49 7.02 23.07
CA ARG A 312 -21.53 6.40 22.15
C ARG A 312 -20.31 7.30 22.00
N LEU A 313 -19.16 6.69 22.09
CA LEU A 313 -17.86 7.34 21.90
C LEU A 313 -17.19 6.77 20.65
N HIS A 314 -16.70 7.64 19.77
CA HIS A 314 -15.96 7.26 18.56
C HIS A 314 -14.74 8.16 18.41
N TYR A 315 -13.58 7.67 18.81
CA TYR A 315 -12.33 8.43 18.86
C TYR A 315 -12.48 9.77 19.60
N ALA A 316 -13.28 9.75 20.69
CA ALA A 316 -13.47 10.92 21.55
C ALA A 316 -12.21 11.19 22.37
N ARG A 317 -11.90 12.46 22.60
CA ARG A 317 -10.82 12.91 23.49
C ARG A 317 -11.40 13.57 24.74
N GLY A 318 -10.57 13.76 25.73
CA GLY A 318 -11.00 14.34 27.01
C GLY A 318 -11.75 15.69 26.88
N GLN A 319 -11.40 16.52 25.89
CA GLN A 319 -12.02 17.83 25.68
C GLN A 319 -13.46 17.73 25.15
N GLU A 320 -13.81 16.72 24.35
CA GLU A 320 -15.19 16.52 23.87
C GLU A 320 -16.10 15.94 24.97
N LEU A 321 -15.54 15.43 26.07
CA LEU A 321 -16.27 14.78 27.14
C LEU A 321 -16.75 15.73 28.25
N GLY A 322 -16.31 17.00 28.25
CA GLY A 322 -16.58 17.96 29.30
C GLY A 322 -18.02 17.93 29.86
N PRO A 323 -19.07 18.02 29.02
CA PRO A 323 -20.46 18.02 29.48
C PRO A 323 -20.93 16.67 30.10
N TYR A 324 -20.17 15.59 29.90
CA TYR A 324 -20.58 14.23 30.20
C TYR A 324 -19.77 13.57 31.32
N LEU A 325 -18.77 14.28 31.87
CA LEU A 325 -17.81 13.74 32.85
C LEU A 325 -18.48 13.13 34.09
N ASN A 326 -19.55 13.72 34.56
CA ASN A 326 -20.24 13.33 35.80
C ASN A 326 -21.35 12.30 35.57
N ARG A 327 -21.52 11.80 34.33
CA ARG A 327 -22.55 10.81 34.03
C ARG A 327 -22.07 9.43 34.42
N VAL A 328 -22.77 8.79 35.34
CA VAL A 328 -22.49 7.43 35.83
C VAL A 328 -23.13 6.42 34.86
N ALA A 329 -22.36 5.47 34.42
CA ALA A 329 -22.85 4.38 33.57
C ALA A 329 -23.57 3.33 34.44
N ILE A 330 -24.73 2.90 33.97
CA ILE A 330 -25.43 1.72 34.48
C ILE A 330 -24.68 0.48 34.06
N GLN A 331 -24.35 0.43 32.77
CA GLN A 331 -23.54 -0.61 32.14
C GLN A 331 -22.88 -0.04 30.90
N GLY A 332 -21.81 -0.66 30.43
CA GLY A 332 -21.14 -0.29 29.21
C GLY A 332 -19.65 -0.59 29.22
N GLU A 333 -19.06 -0.44 28.07
CA GLU A 333 -17.65 -0.71 27.85
C GLU A 333 -17.05 0.41 27.06
N VAL A 334 -15.87 0.87 27.49
CA VAL A 334 -15.09 1.90 26.80
C VAL A 334 -13.70 1.34 26.52
N TYR A 335 -13.27 1.44 25.28
CA TYR A 335 -11.92 1.13 24.86
C TYR A 335 -11.09 2.39 24.89
N VAL A 336 -9.98 2.34 25.62
CA VAL A 336 -8.98 3.41 25.67
C VAL A 336 -7.83 2.99 24.76
N GLN A 337 -7.63 3.73 23.69
CA GLN A 337 -6.55 3.48 22.72
C GLN A 337 -5.44 4.50 22.95
N PHE A 338 -4.28 4.04 23.41
CA PHE A 338 -3.06 4.84 23.52
C PHE A 338 -2.26 4.75 22.23
N TRP A 339 -1.85 5.89 21.74
CA TRP A 339 -1.04 6.01 20.54
C TRP A 339 0.38 6.42 20.94
N LEU A 340 1.29 5.45 20.90
CA LEU A 340 2.65 5.55 21.45
C LEU A 340 3.66 5.68 20.32
N LYS A 341 4.68 6.52 20.53
CA LYS A 341 5.85 6.58 19.65
C LYS A 341 6.80 5.42 19.95
N PRO A 342 7.69 5.05 18.99
CA PRO A 342 8.76 4.11 19.28
C PRO A 342 9.63 4.64 20.42
N GLY A 343 9.76 3.84 21.49
CA GLY A 343 10.53 4.20 22.68
C GLY A 343 9.70 4.77 23.84
N ASP A 344 8.41 5.06 23.64
CA ASP A 344 7.53 5.42 24.75
C ASP A 344 7.40 4.25 25.75
N PRO A 345 7.35 4.52 27.05
CA PRO A 345 7.17 3.48 28.06
C PRO A 345 5.83 2.77 27.87
N PRO A 346 5.73 1.49 28.26
CA PRO A 346 4.46 0.76 28.22
C PRO A 346 3.45 1.45 29.15
N VAL A 347 2.25 1.71 28.61
CA VAL A 347 1.15 2.29 29.40
C VAL A 347 0.37 1.14 30.03
N GLU A 348 0.41 1.05 31.36
CA GLU A 348 -0.47 0.17 32.15
C GLU A 348 -1.62 1.01 32.72
N LEU A 349 -2.85 0.70 32.31
CA LEU A 349 -4.04 1.23 32.97
C LEU A 349 -4.18 0.52 34.33
N ARG A 350 -3.79 1.19 35.40
CA ARG A 350 -4.03 0.69 36.76
C ARG A 350 -5.52 0.85 37.09
N ILE A 351 -6.33 -0.04 36.57
CA ILE A 351 -7.69 -0.24 37.01
C ILE A 351 -7.62 -1.18 38.24
N THR A 352 -7.16 -0.64 39.37
CA THR A 352 -7.35 -1.34 40.63
C THR A 352 -8.86 -1.50 40.83
N GLU A 353 -9.31 -2.68 41.22
CA GLU A 353 -10.68 -2.99 41.67
C GLU A 353 -11.04 -2.26 42.96
N GLU A 354 -10.75 -0.99 43.11
CA GLU A 354 -11.43 -0.16 44.05
C GLU A 354 -12.87 0.01 43.55
N LYS A 355 -13.72 -0.95 43.91
CA LYS A 355 -15.13 -0.66 44.11
C LYS A 355 -15.12 0.56 45.02
N GLU A 356 -15.46 1.77 44.46
CA GLU A 356 -15.87 2.83 45.35
C GLU A 356 -17.00 2.26 46.18
N ALA A 357 -16.67 1.97 47.46
CA ALA A 357 -17.57 1.38 48.41
C ALA A 357 -18.79 2.29 48.51
N GLY A 358 -19.87 1.91 47.88
CA GLY A 358 -21.19 2.27 48.26
C GLY A 358 -21.59 3.74 48.21
N VAL A 359 -21.90 4.21 47.05
CA VAL A 359 -23.14 4.95 46.92
C VAL A 359 -23.82 4.41 45.67
N ILE A 360 -24.60 3.35 45.80
CA ILE A 360 -25.64 3.04 44.84
C ILE A 360 -26.54 4.27 44.87
N PRO A 361 -26.58 5.10 43.82
CA PRO A 361 -27.50 6.24 43.77
C PRO A 361 -28.90 5.74 44.12
N GLU A 362 -29.63 6.46 45.01
CA GLU A 362 -30.97 6.03 45.46
C GLU A 362 -31.92 5.69 44.28
N VAL A 363 -31.70 6.27 43.12
CA VAL A 363 -32.37 5.96 41.87
C VAL A 363 -32.19 4.49 41.40
N LEU A 364 -31.11 3.79 41.76
CA LEU A 364 -30.85 2.40 41.41
C LEU A 364 -31.38 1.40 42.45
N LYS A 365 -31.68 1.85 43.68
CA LYS A 365 -32.28 1.00 44.72
C LYS A 365 -33.71 0.52 44.40
N GLY A 366 -34.40 1.20 43.45
CA GLY A 366 -35.72 0.81 42.98
C GLY A 366 -35.74 -0.15 41.81
N TYR A 367 -34.56 -0.58 41.30
CA TYR A 367 -34.41 -1.50 40.16
C TYR A 367 -33.67 -2.80 40.52
N LEU A 368 -33.28 -2.95 41.79
CA LEU A 368 -32.83 -4.20 42.40
C LEU A 368 -33.99 -4.78 43.23
#